data_8a3aced1b434f4372e3ef7fe9615980d
#
_entry.id   8a3aced1b434f4372e3ef7fe9615980d
#
_cell.length_a   1.000
_cell.length_b   1.000
_cell.length_c   1.000
_cell.angle_alpha   90.00
_cell.angle_beta   90.00
_cell.angle_gamma   90.00
#
_symmetry.space_group_name_H-M   'P 1'
#
loop_
_entity.id
_entity.type
_entity.pdbx_description
1 polymer ?
#
loop_
_entity_poly.entity_id
_entity_poly.type
_entity_poly.pdbx_seq_one_letter_code
_entity_poly.pdbx_strand_id
1 'polypeptide(L)'
;MSISTDARPVGLPPASALIAAPTRARFLLAALVLAAAILVSGCTGSRGGPIPYEPTGFQAPDAPQPLKLDEDYKIAPLDTLKIAIFQVPDLSGEYEVDLTGHIAMPLLGNVEAANLTTADLDTALTRKLGEKYLQSPDVSVGITKSTSRVVTVDGSVRQPGQFQVAGQTTLMQVVAMARGADENANPRRIAIFRTIQGQRMAAAFDLVSIRRGQMEDPKVYPGDIVVVDGSKVKAIQREILQTLPLISIFRPF
;
A
#
# COMPACT_ATOMS: atom_id res chain seq x y z
N MET A 1 15.72 -100.25 -20.14
CA MET A 1 16.82 -99.32 -20.42
C MET A 1 16.41 -97.94 -19.83
N SER A 2 16.77 -97.71 -18.57
CA SER A 2 16.36 -96.58 -17.74
C SER A 2 17.50 -95.57 -17.73
N ILE A 3 17.24 -94.37 -18.14
CA ILE A 3 18.19 -93.24 -17.98
C ILE A 3 17.57 -92.32 -16.89
N SER A 4 18.24 -92.40 -15.75
CA SER A 4 18.01 -91.51 -14.63
C SER A 4 18.71 -90.18 -14.87
N THR A 5 17.96 -89.04 -14.89
CA THR A 5 18.54 -87.70 -14.99
C THR A 5 18.43 -87.07 -13.62
N ASP A 6 19.55 -86.99 -12.96
CA ASP A 6 19.69 -86.35 -11.63
C ASP A 6 19.87 -84.85 -11.85
N ALA A 7 18.82 -84.10 -11.53
CA ALA A 7 18.82 -82.60 -11.54
C ALA A 7 19.03 -82.07 -10.11
N ARG A 8 20.23 -81.60 -9.84
CA ARG A 8 20.56 -80.88 -8.58
C ARG A 8 19.91 -79.51 -8.58
N PRO A 9 19.26 -79.11 -7.50
CA PRO A 9 18.77 -77.73 -7.37
C PRO A 9 19.93 -76.79 -7.12
N VAL A 10 20.01 -75.71 -7.92
CA VAL A 10 20.90 -74.57 -7.70
C VAL A 10 20.34 -73.75 -6.53
N GLY A 11 21.09 -73.76 -5.42
CA GLY A 11 20.77 -72.98 -4.23
C GLY A 11 20.87 -71.48 -4.50
N LEU A 12 19.75 -70.76 -4.35
CA LEU A 12 19.71 -69.34 -4.26
C LEU A 12 20.41 -68.88 -2.97
N PRO A 13 21.25 -67.84 -3.02
CA PRO A 13 21.86 -67.30 -1.80
C PRO A 13 20.80 -66.64 -0.91
N PRO A 14 20.95 -66.70 0.42
CA PRO A 14 19.97 -66.09 1.34
C PRO A 14 20.06 -64.58 1.26
N ALA A 15 18.92 -63.97 1.00
CA ALA A 15 18.70 -62.52 1.07
C ALA A 15 18.67 -62.01 2.52
N SER A 16 19.82 -61.95 3.17
CA SER A 16 19.97 -61.44 4.51
C SER A 16 21.36 -60.83 4.74
N ALA A 17 21.64 -59.78 3.95
CA ALA A 17 22.68 -58.80 4.33
C ALA A 17 22.09 -57.39 4.29
N LEU A 18 21.01 -57.16 5.05
CA LEU A 18 20.62 -55.84 5.43
C LEU A 18 21.59 -55.38 6.51
N ILE A 19 22.54 -54.56 6.07
CA ILE A 19 23.54 -53.89 6.87
C ILE A 19 22.90 -53.33 8.12
N ALA A 20 23.23 -53.89 9.29
CA ALA A 20 22.84 -53.38 10.59
C ALA A 20 23.62 -52.09 10.86
N ALA A 21 23.09 -50.98 10.40
CA ALA A 21 23.57 -49.68 10.83
C ALA A 21 23.34 -49.56 12.36
N PRO A 22 24.33 -49.07 13.11
CA PRO A 22 24.26 -48.98 14.56
C PRO A 22 23.00 -48.15 14.96
N THR A 23 22.28 -48.60 15.96
CA THR A 23 21.00 -48.05 16.41
C THR A 23 21.05 -46.55 16.59
N ARG A 24 22.19 -45.99 16.98
CA ARG A 24 22.41 -44.53 17.13
C ARG A 24 22.32 -43.78 15.82
N ALA A 25 22.78 -44.35 14.68
CA ALA A 25 22.69 -43.72 13.36
C ALA A 25 21.24 -43.68 12.86
N ARG A 26 20.42 -44.67 13.17
CA ARG A 26 18.99 -44.70 12.85
C ARG A 26 18.20 -43.64 13.64
N PHE A 27 18.52 -43.43 14.92
CA PHE A 27 17.91 -42.36 15.72
C PHE A 27 18.31 -40.98 15.24
N LEU A 28 19.55 -40.75 14.82
CA LEU A 28 20.00 -39.48 14.26
C LEU A 28 19.33 -39.19 12.91
N LEU A 29 19.18 -40.19 12.07
CA LEU A 29 18.52 -40.04 10.77
C LEU A 29 17.01 -39.80 10.93
N ALA A 30 16.36 -40.46 11.87
CA ALA A 30 14.96 -40.24 12.20
C ALA A 30 14.75 -38.84 12.82
N ALA A 31 15.64 -38.38 13.68
CA ALA A 31 15.59 -37.04 14.24
C ALA A 31 15.81 -35.95 13.17
N LEU A 32 16.71 -36.19 12.19
CA LEU A 32 16.96 -35.26 11.09
C LEU A 32 15.75 -35.18 10.14
N VAL A 33 15.13 -36.31 9.83
CA VAL A 33 13.91 -36.37 9.01
C VAL A 33 12.73 -35.69 9.73
N LEU A 34 12.60 -35.91 11.04
CA LEU A 34 11.56 -35.26 11.83
C LEU A 34 11.77 -33.74 11.91
N ALA A 35 13.02 -33.29 12.09
CA ALA A 35 13.37 -31.88 12.07
C ALA A 35 13.11 -31.23 10.70
N ALA A 36 13.44 -31.93 9.60
CA ALA A 36 13.13 -31.48 8.24
C ALA A 36 11.62 -31.43 7.97
N ALA A 37 10.84 -32.37 8.48
CA ALA A 37 9.38 -32.39 8.38
C ALA A 37 8.73 -31.22 9.15
N ILE A 38 9.28 -30.84 10.32
CA ILE A 38 8.82 -29.69 11.10
C ILE A 38 9.13 -28.37 10.37
N LEU A 39 10.27 -28.28 9.69
CA LEU A 39 10.65 -27.09 8.91
C LEU A 39 9.79 -26.89 7.67
N VAL A 40 9.24 -27.94 7.06
CA VAL A 40 8.37 -27.88 5.89
C VAL A 40 6.91 -27.54 6.27
N SER A 41 6.49 -27.88 7.50
CA SER A 41 5.11 -27.61 7.96
C SER A 41 4.79 -26.13 8.20
N GLY A 42 5.79 -25.25 8.18
CA GLY A 42 5.63 -23.81 8.46
C GLY A 42 5.13 -22.94 7.30
N CYS A 43 4.97 -23.48 6.08
CA CYS A 43 4.67 -22.70 4.88
C CYS A 43 3.25 -22.87 4.33
N THR A 44 2.32 -23.43 5.07
CA THR A 44 0.90 -23.38 4.64
C THR A 44 0.35 -21.99 4.93
N GLY A 45 0.58 -21.06 4.02
CA GLY A 45 -0.17 -19.81 4.00
C GLY A 45 -1.64 -20.14 3.93
N SER A 46 -2.32 -20.13 5.08
CA SER A 46 -3.75 -20.33 5.12
C SER A 46 -4.41 -19.26 4.25
N ARG A 47 -5.05 -19.66 3.15
CA ARG A 47 -5.99 -18.80 2.41
C ARG A 47 -7.23 -18.47 3.27
N GLY A 48 -7.10 -18.53 4.58
CA GLY A 48 -8.17 -18.35 5.52
C GLY A 48 -8.35 -16.88 5.92
N GLY A 49 -9.55 -16.45 6.00
CA GLY A 49 -10.03 -15.17 6.50
C GLY A 49 -11.56 -15.17 6.41
N PRO A 50 -12.25 -14.24 7.05
CA PRO A 50 -13.70 -14.15 7.00
C PRO A 50 -14.25 -13.75 5.62
N ILE A 51 -13.38 -13.34 4.69
CA ILE A 51 -13.78 -12.98 3.33
C ILE A 51 -13.98 -14.27 2.52
N PRO A 52 -15.20 -14.58 2.05
CA PRO A 52 -15.45 -15.74 1.22
C PRO A 52 -14.82 -15.55 -0.16
N TYR A 53 -14.30 -16.63 -0.73
CA TYR A 53 -13.87 -16.67 -2.12
C TYR A 53 -15.09 -17.00 -2.99
N GLU A 54 -15.29 -16.25 -4.08
CA GLU A 54 -16.39 -16.43 -5.04
C GLU A 54 -17.78 -16.54 -4.36
N PRO A 55 -18.21 -15.54 -3.59
CA PRO A 55 -19.51 -15.59 -2.96
C PRO A 55 -20.61 -15.62 -4.02
N THR A 56 -21.50 -16.60 -3.93
CA THR A 56 -22.73 -16.61 -4.72
C THR A 56 -23.55 -15.37 -4.33
N GLY A 57 -23.71 -14.42 -5.25
CA GLY A 57 -24.44 -13.18 -4.98
C GLY A 57 -23.58 -11.93 -4.92
N PHE A 58 -22.28 -12.03 -5.23
CA PHE A 58 -21.45 -10.83 -5.46
C PHE A 58 -21.94 -10.12 -6.73
N GLN A 59 -22.85 -9.17 -6.53
CA GLN A 59 -23.50 -8.43 -7.60
C GLN A 59 -22.71 -7.15 -7.93
N ALA A 60 -23.16 -6.45 -8.98
CA ALA A 60 -22.64 -5.12 -9.31
C ALA A 60 -22.77 -4.20 -8.07
N PRO A 61 -21.81 -3.29 -7.86
CA PRO A 61 -21.88 -2.36 -6.75
C PRO A 61 -23.14 -1.50 -6.86
N ASP A 62 -23.66 -1.07 -5.73
CA ASP A 62 -24.63 0.01 -5.66
C ASP A 62 -24.09 1.19 -6.47
N ALA A 63 -25.02 2.00 -7.02
CA ALA A 63 -24.63 3.22 -7.73
C ALA A 63 -23.57 3.96 -6.90
N PRO A 64 -22.46 4.42 -7.54
CA PRO A 64 -21.39 5.09 -6.80
C PRO A 64 -22.01 6.21 -5.98
N GLN A 65 -21.85 6.10 -4.65
CA GLN A 65 -22.28 7.18 -3.78
C GLN A 65 -21.55 8.43 -4.28
N PRO A 66 -22.27 9.52 -4.57
CA PRO A 66 -21.62 10.74 -4.97
C PRO A 66 -20.57 11.02 -3.91
N LEU A 67 -19.32 11.15 -4.36
CA LEU A 67 -18.25 11.63 -3.50
C LEU A 67 -18.86 12.85 -2.81
N LYS A 68 -19.04 12.78 -1.50
CA LYS A 68 -19.27 13.99 -0.72
C LYS A 68 -17.99 14.79 -0.93
N LEU A 69 -18.01 15.63 -1.95
CA LEU A 69 -17.05 16.68 -2.11
C LEU A 69 -17.10 17.39 -0.76
N ASP A 70 -15.97 17.55 -0.12
CA ASP A 70 -15.91 18.39 1.09
C ASP A 70 -16.36 19.78 0.65
N GLU A 71 -17.66 20.05 0.76
CA GLU A 71 -18.25 21.36 0.52
C GLU A 71 -17.59 22.43 1.38
N ASP A 72 -16.83 21.98 2.38
CA ASP A 72 -16.13 22.83 3.37
C ASP A 72 -14.64 23.04 3.06
N TYR A 73 -14.11 22.58 1.90
CA TYR A 73 -12.70 22.84 1.62
C TYR A 73 -12.45 24.33 1.44
N LYS A 74 -11.61 24.89 2.29
CA LYS A 74 -11.14 26.26 2.19
C LYS A 74 -9.76 26.31 1.57
N ILE A 75 -9.63 27.18 0.59
CA ILE A 75 -8.36 27.44 -0.11
C ILE A 75 -7.30 27.86 0.91
N ALA A 76 -6.14 27.25 0.80
CA ALA A 76 -5.00 27.52 1.68
C ALA A 76 -3.86 28.22 0.91
N PRO A 77 -2.95 28.91 1.59
CA PRO A 77 -1.72 29.39 0.98
C PRO A 77 -0.93 28.27 0.29
N LEU A 78 -0.29 28.59 -0.82
CA LEU A 78 0.44 27.67 -1.69
C LEU A 78 -0.41 26.65 -2.45
N ASP A 79 -1.74 26.74 -2.40
CA ASP A 79 -2.60 25.96 -3.30
C ASP A 79 -2.48 26.49 -4.73
N THR A 80 -2.58 25.61 -5.71
CA THR A 80 -2.66 25.99 -7.13
C THR A 80 -4.11 25.86 -7.58
N LEU A 81 -4.68 26.97 -8.00
CA LEU A 81 -6.05 27.07 -8.50
C LEU A 81 -6.06 27.11 -10.02
N LYS A 82 -6.97 26.39 -10.64
CA LYS A 82 -7.27 26.51 -12.07
C LYS A 82 -8.50 27.38 -12.21
N ILE A 83 -8.32 28.58 -12.76
CA ILE A 83 -9.40 29.51 -13.02
C ILE A 83 -9.65 29.54 -14.52
N ALA A 84 -10.89 29.30 -14.90
CA ALA A 84 -11.33 29.37 -16.28
C ALA A 84 -12.43 30.41 -16.42
N ILE A 85 -12.29 31.36 -17.38
CA ILE A 85 -13.25 32.38 -17.66
C ILE A 85 -13.72 32.14 -19.09
N PHE A 86 -15.03 31.96 -19.24
CA PHE A 86 -15.61 31.64 -20.53
C PHE A 86 -15.31 32.72 -21.58
N GLN A 87 -14.81 32.32 -22.74
CA GLN A 87 -14.38 33.19 -23.85
C GLN A 87 -13.26 34.20 -23.54
N VAL A 88 -12.57 34.07 -22.40
CA VAL A 88 -11.44 34.96 -22.02
C VAL A 88 -10.20 34.11 -21.68
N PRO A 89 -9.51 33.55 -22.68
CA PRO A 89 -8.35 32.68 -22.45
C PRO A 89 -7.18 33.44 -21.80
N ASP A 90 -7.04 34.73 -22.02
CA ASP A 90 -5.94 35.54 -21.48
C ASP A 90 -5.98 35.71 -19.95
N LEU A 91 -7.15 35.52 -19.36
CA LEU A 91 -7.36 35.53 -17.90
C LEU A 91 -7.57 34.14 -17.32
N SER A 92 -7.65 33.12 -18.18
CA SER A 92 -7.80 31.74 -17.77
C SER A 92 -6.42 31.07 -17.59
N GLY A 93 -6.22 30.35 -16.51
CA GLY A 93 -4.92 29.72 -16.24
C GLY A 93 -4.81 29.13 -14.85
N GLU A 94 -3.61 28.76 -14.49
CA GLU A 94 -3.26 28.32 -13.13
C GLU A 94 -2.72 29.48 -12.33
N TYR A 95 -3.24 29.66 -11.14
CA TYR A 95 -2.90 30.74 -10.22
C TYR A 95 -2.49 30.12 -8.88
N GLU A 96 -1.33 30.49 -8.39
CA GLU A 96 -0.84 30.06 -7.08
C GLU A 96 -1.28 31.06 -6.01
N VAL A 97 -1.79 30.55 -4.89
CA VAL A 97 -2.12 31.37 -3.72
C VAL A 97 -0.83 31.68 -2.97
N ASP A 98 -0.52 32.94 -2.81
CA ASP A 98 0.67 33.37 -2.09
C ASP A 98 0.59 33.12 -0.58
N LEU A 99 1.68 33.32 0.14
CA LEU A 99 1.75 33.14 1.60
C LEU A 99 0.83 34.08 2.38
N THR A 100 0.38 35.16 1.74
CA THR A 100 -0.56 36.13 2.34
C THR A 100 -2.01 35.77 2.05
N GLY A 101 -2.23 34.70 1.28
CA GLY A 101 -3.57 34.21 0.96
C GLY A 101 -4.22 34.85 -0.28
N HIS A 102 -3.43 35.49 -1.15
CA HIS A 102 -3.93 36.15 -2.35
C HIS A 102 -3.48 35.43 -3.62
N ILE A 103 -4.25 35.60 -4.69
CA ILE A 103 -3.83 35.28 -6.06
C ILE A 103 -3.58 36.55 -6.82
N ALA A 104 -2.52 36.57 -7.64
CA ALA A 104 -2.22 37.67 -8.55
C ALA A 104 -2.90 37.43 -9.90
N MET A 105 -3.95 38.16 -10.21
CA MET A 105 -4.71 38.04 -11.46
C MET A 105 -4.56 39.30 -12.31
N PRO A 106 -4.31 39.19 -13.63
CA PRO A 106 -4.34 40.34 -14.53
C PRO A 106 -5.65 41.11 -14.39
N LEU A 107 -5.62 42.41 -14.56
CA LEU A 107 -6.71 43.38 -14.41
C LEU A 107 -7.20 43.59 -12.96
N LEU A 108 -7.29 42.55 -12.14
CA LEU A 108 -7.78 42.63 -10.76
C LEU A 108 -6.68 42.89 -9.74
N GLY A 109 -5.41 42.62 -10.10
CA GLY A 109 -4.30 42.66 -9.13
C GLY A 109 -4.39 41.52 -8.12
N ASN A 110 -4.12 41.81 -6.85
CA ASN A 110 -4.20 40.84 -5.77
C ASN A 110 -5.65 40.63 -5.31
N VAL A 111 -6.10 39.38 -5.39
CA VAL A 111 -7.44 38.97 -4.97
C VAL A 111 -7.31 37.99 -3.80
N GLU A 112 -8.00 38.26 -2.70
CA GLU A 112 -8.05 37.35 -1.56
C GLU A 112 -8.72 36.02 -1.96
N ALA A 113 -8.03 34.92 -1.68
CA ALA A 113 -8.49 33.57 -2.02
C ALA A 113 -8.46 32.64 -0.80
N ALA A 114 -7.53 32.85 0.15
CA ALA A 114 -7.43 31.99 1.32
C ALA A 114 -8.69 32.05 2.20
N ASN A 115 -9.03 30.91 2.84
CA ASN A 115 -10.22 30.70 3.65
C ASN A 115 -11.56 30.80 2.92
N LEU A 116 -11.56 31.07 1.61
CA LEU A 116 -12.75 30.97 0.77
C LEU A 116 -12.90 29.53 0.23
N THR A 117 -14.16 29.16 -0.05
CA THR A 117 -14.40 27.98 -0.89
C THR A 117 -14.16 28.33 -2.35
N THR A 118 -14.05 27.33 -3.21
CA THR A 118 -13.94 27.57 -4.68
C THR A 118 -15.17 28.30 -5.21
N ALA A 119 -16.36 28.02 -4.67
CA ALA A 119 -17.61 28.69 -5.05
C ALA A 119 -17.66 30.16 -4.56
N ASP A 120 -17.16 30.45 -3.38
CA ASP A 120 -17.08 31.82 -2.89
C ASP A 120 -16.10 32.66 -3.68
N LEU A 121 -14.93 32.07 -4.04
CA LEU A 121 -13.95 32.75 -4.88
C LEU A 121 -14.48 32.98 -6.32
N ASP A 122 -15.17 32.00 -6.90
CA ASP A 122 -15.85 32.13 -8.19
C ASP A 122 -16.81 33.35 -8.16
N THR A 123 -17.71 33.39 -7.18
CA THR A 123 -18.65 34.50 -6.99
C THR A 123 -17.92 35.84 -6.85
N ALA A 124 -16.83 35.88 -6.08
CA ALA A 124 -16.04 37.08 -5.86
C ALA A 124 -15.36 37.56 -7.15
N LEU A 125 -14.81 36.65 -7.94
CA LEU A 125 -14.16 36.96 -9.22
C LEU A 125 -15.17 37.41 -10.26
N THR A 126 -16.29 36.70 -10.39
CA THR A 126 -17.40 37.06 -11.29
C THR A 126 -17.87 38.48 -11.03
N ARG A 127 -18.08 38.83 -9.78
CA ARG A 127 -18.48 40.21 -9.37
C ARG A 127 -17.40 41.22 -9.75
N LYS A 128 -16.14 41.00 -9.32
CA LYS A 128 -15.06 41.98 -9.56
C LYS A 128 -14.75 42.18 -11.05
N LEU A 129 -14.82 41.14 -11.85
CA LEU A 129 -14.65 41.23 -13.31
C LEU A 129 -15.82 41.93 -13.97
N GLY A 130 -17.04 41.65 -13.51
CA GLY A 130 -18.29 42.26 -14.02
C GLY A 130 -18.43 43.74 -13.73
N GLU A 131 -17.84 44.23 -12.67
CA GLU A 131 -17.92 45.66 -12.29
C GLU A 131 -17.23 46.59 -13.30
N LYS A 132 -16.11 46.16 -13.90
CA LYS A 132 -15.25 47.07 -14.70
C LYS A 132 -14.75 46.50 -16.05
N TYR A 133 -14.64 45.21 -16.21
CA TYR A 133 -13.85 44.62 -17.29
C TYR A 133 -14.64 43.77 -18.25
N LEU A 134 -15.65 43.01 -17.82
CA LEU A 134 -16.37 42.03 -18.61
C LEU A 134 -17.88 42.19 -18.43
N GLN A 135 -18.64 41.94 -19.48
CA GLN A 135 -20.11 41.87 -19.39
C GLN A 135 -20.53 40.43 -19.09
N SER A 136 -21.17 40.21 -17.94
CA SER A 136 -21.66 38.90 -17.48
C SER A 136 -20.60 37.78 -17.57
N PRO A 137 -19.45 37.94 -16.87
CA PRO A 137 -18.42 36.91 -16.91
C PRO A 137 -18.91 35.62 -16.26
N ASP A 138 -18.58 34.50 -16.91
CA ASP A 138 -18.77 33.14 -16.37
C ASP A 138 -17.42 32.60 -15.95
N VAL A 139 -17.22 32.45 -14.65
CA VAL A 139 -15.95 32.06 -14.01
C VAL A 139 -16.12 30.68 -13.42
N SER A 140 -15.13 29.84 -13.55
CA SER A 140 -15.05 28.53 -12.89
C SER A 140 -13.73 28.42 -12.16
N VAL A 141 -13.77 28.03 -10.89
CA VAL A 141 -12.60 27.86 -10.03
C VAL A 141 -12.48 26.40 -9.62
N GLY A 142 -11.33 25.78 -9.91
CA GLY A 142 -10.97 24.42 -9.50
C GLY A 142 -9.63 24.42 -8.76
N ILE A 143 -9.34 23.36 -8.03
CA ILE A 143 -8.04 23.17 -7.37
C ILE A 143 -7.24 22.14 -8.14
N THR A 144 -6.04 22.53 -8.63
CA THR A 144 -5.11 21.62 -9.30
C THR A 144 -4.19 20.94 -8.31
N LYS A 145 -3.67 21.72 -7.34
CA LYS A 145 -2.80 21.19 -6.27
C LYS A 145 -3.23 21.79 -4.95
N SER A 146 -3.26 20.96 -3.92
CA SER A 146 -3.54 21.40 -2.55
C SER A 146 -2.39 21.00 -1.65
N THR A 147 -1.83 21.96 -0.94
CA THR A 147 -0.74 21.74 0.02
C THR A 147 -1.28 21.29 1.38
N SER A 148 -2.52 21.62 1.69
CA SER A 148 -3.16 21.24 2.94
C SER A 148 -3.78 19.84 2.92
N ARG A 149 -3.99 19.23 1.74
CA ARG A 149 -4.63 17.91 1.58
C ARG A 149 -3.61 16.82 1.26
N VAL A 150 -2.53 16.76 2.00
CA VAL A 150 -1.49 15.75 1.82
C VAL A 150 -1.39 14.82 3.02
N VAL A 151 -1.05 13.57 2.73
CA VAL A 151 -0.65 12.56 3.70
C VAL A 151 0.79 12.19 3.41
N THR A 152 1.61 12.08 4.44
CA THR A 152 2.97 11.61 4.31
C THR A 152 3.01 10.10 4.53
N VAL A 153 3.63 9.36 3.62
CA VAL A 153 3.87 7.92 3.76
C VAL A 153 5.36 7.68 3.84
N ASP A 154 5.79 7.00 4.88
CA ASP A 154 7.21 6.76 5.17
C ASP A 154 7.44 5.31 5.61
N GLY A 155 8.73 4.92 5.74
CA GLY A 155 9.15 3.59 6.16
C GLY A 155 9.22 2.59 5.00
N SER A 156 8.89 1.33 5.29
CA SER A 156 9.03 0.22 4.35
C SER A 156 7.92 0.16 3.30
N VAL A 157 7.85 1.16 2.44
CA VAL A 157 6.99 1.22 1.26
C VAL A 157 7.83 1.37 0.00
N ARG A 158 7.31 0.99 -1.15
CA ARG A 158 8.06 1.08 -2.41
C ARG A 158 8.32 2.51 -2.86
N GLN A 159 7.41 3.43 -2.55
CA GLN A 159 7.53 4.84 -2.89
C GLN A 159 7.13 5.70 -1.69
N PRO A 160 8.07 6.01 -0.76
CA PRO A 160 7.79 6.97 0.30
C PRO A 160 7.64 8.38 -0.28
N GLY A 161 6.85 9.22 0.39
CA GLY A 161 6.62 10.59 -0.06
C GLY A 161 5.32 11.18 0.45
N GLN A 162 4.97 12.33 -0.10
CA GLN A 162 3.71 13.01 0.15
C GLN A 162 2.71 12.71 -0.96
N PHE A 163 1.49 12.36 -0.60
CA PHE A 163 0.42 12.01 -1.53
C PHE A 163 -0.78 12.90 -1.28
N GLN A 164 -1.34 13.43 -2.35
CA GLN A 164 -2.59 14.19 -2.25
C GLN A 164 -3.75 13.23 -1.98
N VAL A 165 -4.58 13.57 -1.01
CA VAL A 165 -5.76 12.79 -0.66
C VAL A 165 -7.02 13.62 -0.92
N ALA A 166 -8.04 12.98 -1.48
CA ALA A 166 -9.31 13.61 -1.81
C ALA A 166 -10.45 12.83 -1.13
N GLY A 167 -11.35 13.54 -0.48
CA GLY A 167 -12.51 12.94 0.15
C GLY A 167 -12.13 11.97 1.29
N GLN A 168 -12.88 10.88 1.40
CA GLN A 168 -12.64 9.87 2.40
C GLN A 168 -11.59 8.86 1.90
N THR A 169 -10.36 9.03 2.32
CA THR A 169 -9.26 8.13 1.98
C THR A 169 -8.98 7.18 3.14
N THR A 170 -8.71 5.90 2.84
CA THR A 170 -8.43 4.86 3.83
C THR A 170 -6.95 4.50 3.88
N LEU A 171 -6.54 3.80 4.95
CA LEU A 171 -5.16 3.34 5.10
C LEU A 171 -4.71 2.45 3.95
N MET A 172 -5.57 1.53 3.51
CA MET A 172 -5.26 0.63 2.41
C MET A 172 -5.05 1.40 1.10
N GLN A 173 -5.85 2.45 0.85
CA GLN A 173 -5.69 3.32 -0.32
C GLN A 173 -4.39 4.11 -0.25
N VAL A 174 -4.05 4.69 0.90
CA VAL A 174 -2.81 5.45 1.09
C VAL A 174 -1.57 4.57 0.85
N VAL A 175 -1.57 3.35 1.40
CA VAL A 175 -0.48 2.40 1.15
C VAL A 175 -0.42 2.00 -0.33
N ALA A 176 -1.56 1.88 -1.02
CA ALA A 176 -1.59 1.61 -2.47
C ALA A 176 -1.02 2.78 -3.29
N MET A 177 -1.29 4.04 -2.91
CA MET A 177 -0.67 5.22 -3.52
C MET A 177 0.86 5.19 -3.42
N ALA A 178 1.42 4.71 -2.29
CA ALA A 178 2.84 4.48 -2.08
C ALA A 178 3.37 3.22 -2.78
N ARG A 179 2.64 2.66 -3.76
CA ARG A 179 2.92 1.43 -4.51
C ARG A 179 3.03 0.17 -3.65
N GLY A 180 2.41 0.21 -2.46
CA GLY A 180 2.37 -0.90 -1.52
C GLY A 180 3.59 -1.01 -0.62
N ALA A 181 3.51 -1.93 0.31
CA ALA A 181 4.61 -2.28 1.20
C ALA A 181 5.79 -2.89 0.41
N ASP A 182 7.01 -2.61 0.81
CA ASP A 182 8.20 -3.20 0.23
C ASP A 182 8.42 -4.66 0.72
N GLU A 183 9.49 -5.31 0.26
CA GLU A 183 9.79 -6.68 0.61
C GLU A 183 10.21 -6.86 2.07
N ASN A 184 10.75 -5.81 2.70
CA ASN A 184 11.21 -5.80 4.08
C ASN A 184 10.12 -5.33 5.04
N ALA A 185 8.98 -4.89 4.53
CA ALA A 185 7.90 -4.37 5.33
C ALA A 185 7.34 -5.42 6.32
N ASN A 186 6.91 -4.91 7.46
CA ASN A 186 6.02 -5.62 8.36
C ASN A 186 4.59 -5.09 8.21
N PRO A 187 3.77 -5.67 7.31
CA PRO A 187 2.43 -5.17 7.04
C PRO A 187 1.46 -5.35 8.22
N ARG A 188 1.87 -6.06 9.28
CA ARG A 188 1.09 -6.17 10.52
C ARG A 188 1.30 -5.00 11.46
N ARG A 189 2.21 -4.08 11.13
CA ARG A 189 2.54 -2.94 11.97
C ARG A 189 2.71 -1.69 11.13
N ILE A 190 1.59 -1.00 10.94
CA ILE A 190 1.53 0.30 10.27
C ILE A 190 1.03 1.30 11.29
N ALA A 191 1.80 2.34 11.54
CA ALA A 191 1.42 3.40 12.46
C ALA A 191 0.87 4.60 11.70
N ILE A 192 -0.24 5.15 12.18
CA ILE A 192 -0.76 6.45 11.74
C ILE A 192 -0.48 7.43 12.88
N PHE A 193 0.26 8.48 12.59
CA PHE A 193 0.48 9.60 13.49
C PHE A 193 -0.44 10.74 13.07
N ARG A 194 -1.16 11.30 14.04
CA ARG A 194 -2.14 12.37 13.85
C ARG A 194 -2.04 13.37 14.98
N THR A 195 -2.22 14.64 14.66
CA THR A 195 -2.34 15.67 15.67
C THR A 195 -3.81 15.86 16.01
N ILE A 196 -4.18 15.66 17.29
CA ILE A 196 -5.53 15.82 17.80
C ILE A 196 -5.46 16.79 18.98
N GLN A 197 -6.19 17.88 18.91
CA GLN A 197 -6.17 18.95 19.94
C GLN A 197 -4.75 19.45 20.29
N GLY A 198 -3.89 19.57 19.26
CA GLY A 198 -2.50 20.00 19.43
C GLY A 198 -1.54 18.93 19.96
N GLN A 199 -2.01 17.73 20.29
CA GLN A 199 -1.18 16.61 20.74
C GLN A 199 -0.96 15.60 19.63
N ARG A 200 0.29 15.16 19.46
CA ARG A 200 0.63 14.11 18.50
C ARG A 200 0.28 12.75 19.08
N MET A 201 -0.67 12.08 18.46
CA MET A 201 -1.10 10.74 18.81
C MET A 201 -0.66 9.73 17.73
N ALA A 202 -0.55 8.45 18.11
CA ALA A 202 -0.26 7.37 17.17
C ALA A 202 -1.15 6.17 17.45
N ALA A 203 -1.59 5.52 16.37
CA ALA A 203 -2.30 4.25 16.42
C ALA A 203 -1.67 3.26 15.44
N ALA A 204 -1.54 1.98 15.85
CA ALA A 204 -0.99 0.93 15.02
C ALA A 204 -2.12 0.07 14.43
N PHE A 205 -1.94 -0.34 13.17
CA PHE A 205 -2.91 -1.14 12.41
C PHE A 205 -2.24 -2.32 11.72
N ASP A 206 -2.99 -3.42 11.57
CA ASP A 206 -2.57 -4.61 10.84
C ASP A 206 -3.23 -4.64 9.44
N LEU A 207 -2.47 -4.29 8.41
CA LEU A 207 -2.94 -4.28 7.03
C LEU A 207 -3.33 -5.68 6.53
N VAL A 208 -2.74 -6.75 7.09
CA VAL A 208 -3.10 -8.12 6.72
C VAL A 208 -4.50 -8.44 7.23
N SER A 209 -4.81 -8.06 8.47
CA SER A 209 -6.14 -8.24 9.06
C SER A 209 -7.19 -7.38 8.36
N ILE A 210 -6.86 -6.14 7.98
CA ILE A 210 -7.73 -5.27 7.18
C ILE A 210 -8.03 -5.91 5.83
N ARG A 211 -7.03 -6.38 5.09
CA ARG A 211 -7.20 -7.05 3.79
C ARG A 211 -8.02 -8.33 3.86
N ARG A 212 -8.04 -8.98 5.01
CA ARG A 212 -8.84 -10.18 5.26
C ARG A 212 -10.25 -9.88 5.77
N GLY A 213 -10.62 -8.61 5.93
CA GLY A 213 -11.90 -8.20 6.50
C GLY A 213 -12.06 -8.51 7.99
N GLN A 214 -10.96 -8.74 8.70
CA GLN A 214 -10.95 -9.00 10.14
C GLN A 214 -10.88 -7.71 10.97
N MET A 215 -10.51 -6.62 10.33
CA MET A 215 -10.39 -5.29 10.93
C MET A 215 -10.91 -4.27 9.94
N GLU A 216 -11.58 -3.24 10.43
CA GLU A 216 -12.03 -2.11 9.62
C GLU A 216 -10.84 -1.35 9.05
N ASP A 217 -10.96 -0.85 7.81
CA ASP A 217 -9.95 -0.03 7.17
C ASP A 217 -10.07 1.42 7.69
N PRO A 218 -9.12 1.91 8.50
CA PRO A 218 -9.24 3.21 9.13
C PRO A 218 -9.14 4.34 8.11
N LYS A 219 -9.92 5.40 8.36
CA LYS A 219 -9.84 6.65 7.59
C LYS A 219 -8.53 7.37 7.90
N VAL A 220 -7.91 7.87 6.85
CA VAL A 220 -6.71 8.71 6.92
C VAL A 220 -7.11 10.12 6.54
N TYR A 221 -6.62 11.08 7.29
CA TYR A 221 -6.96 12.49 7.11
C TYR A 221 -5.75 13.29 6.63
N PRO A 222 -5.98 14.43 5.98
CA PRO A 222 -4.90 15.35 5.64
C PRO A 222 -4.05 15.71 6.87
N GLY A 223 -2.73 15.75 6.69
CA GLY A 223 -1.78 15.98 7.78
C GLY A 223 -1.36 14.72 8.55
N ASP A 224 -1.99 13.56 8.30
CA ASP A 224 -1.54 12.31 8.88
C ASP A 224 -0.18 11.87 8.32
N ILE A 225 0.61 11.20 9.16
CA ILE A 225 1.84 10.53 8.75
C ILE A 225 1.63 9.04 8.94
N VAL A 226 1.69 8.30 7.84
CA VAL A 226 1.57 6.84 7.81
C VAL A 226 2.97 6.25 7.72
N VAL A 227 3.36 5.46 8.72
CA VAL A 227 4.68 4.80 8.75
C VAL A 227 4.49 3.30 8.68
N VAL A 228 5.03 2.69 7.64
CA VAL A 228 5.06 1.23 7.49
C VAL A 228 6.34 0.71 8.12
N ASP A 229 6.21 -0.10 9.17
CA ASP A 229 7.35 -0.64 9.90
C ASP A 229 8.12 -1.68 9.06
N GLY A 230 9.44 -1.71 9.22
CA GLY A 230 10.32 -2.69 8.59
C GLY A 230 10.49 -3.95 9.45
N SER A 231 10.60 -5.11 8.83
CA SER A 231 10.92 -6.36 9.50
C SER A 231 12.43 -6.57 9.53
N LYS A 232 13.05 -6.35 10.68
CA LYS A 232 14.50 -6.61 10.90
C LYS A 232 14.86 -8.08 10.57
N VAL A 233 13.96 -9.02 10.85
CA VAL A 233 14.16 -10.45 10.57
C VAL A 233 14.25 -10.70 9.07
N LYS A 234 13.38 -10.11 8.27
CA LYS A 234 13.41 -10.25 6.81
C LYS A 234 14.64 -9.59 6.19
N ALA A 235 15.06 -8.44 6.72
CA ALA A 235 16.27 -7.76 6.27
C ALA A 235 17.52 -8.62 6.52
N ILE A 236 17.67 -9.18 7.72
CA ILE A 236 18.78 -10.09 8.08
C ILE A 236 18.74 -11.37 7.25
N GLN A 237 17.57 -11.97 7.06
CA GLN A 237 17.43 -13.19 6.26
C GLN A 237 17.84 -12.96 4.80
N ARG A 238 17.50 -11.82 4.23
CA ARG A 238 17.88 -11.45 2.86
C ARG A 238 19.39 -11.23 2.77
N GLU A 239 20.00 -10.54 3.72
CA GLU A 239 21.43 -10.30 3.76
C GLU A 239 22.21 -11.61 3.87
N ILE A 240 21.76 -12.55 4.72
CA ILE A 240 22.35 -13.89 4.83
C ILE A 240 22.23 -14.66 3.50
N LEU A 241 21.06 -14.61 2.84
CA LEU A 241 20.86 -15.30 1.56
C LEU A 241 21.67 -14.70 0.42
N GLN A 242 21.93 -13.39 0.46
CA GLN A 242 22.76 -12.71 -0.55
C GLN A 242 24.25 -12.86 -0.31
N THR A 243 24.67 -13.04 0.94
CA THR A 243 26.07 -13.20 1.35
C THR A 243 26.52 -14.65 1.37
N LEU A 244 25.61 -15.62 1.32
CA LEU A 244 25.99 -17.02 1.13
C LEU A 244 26.63 -17.13 -0.27
N PRO A 245 27.98 -17.32 -0.38
CA PRO A 245 28.55 -17.63 -1.66
C PRO A 245 27.84 -18.90 -2.14
N LEU A 246 27.44 -18.92 -3.40
CA LEU A 246 27.06 -20.14 -4.08
C LEU A 246 28.22 -21.12 -3.85
N ILE A 247 28.10 -21.96 -2.83
CA ILE A 247 28.97 -23.11 -2.67
C ILE A 247 28.68 -23.92 -3.90
N SER A 248 29.44 -23.62 -4.93
CA SER A 248 29.50 -24.43 -6.13
C SER A 248 29.75 -25.85 -5.64
N ILE A 249 28.75 -26.67 -5.82
CA ILE A 249 28.73 -28.07 -5.53
C ILE A 249 30.01 -28.64 -6.12
N PHE A 250 30.98 -28.93 -5.27
CA PHE A 250 32.12 -29.76 -5.65
C PHE A 250 31.55 -31.06 -6.18
N ARG A 251 31.62 -31.26 -7.47
CA ARG A 251 31.55 -32.59 -8.06
C ARG A 251 32.86 -33.29 -7.70
N PRO A 252 32.86 -34.33 -6.92
CA PRO A 252 34.01 -35.22 -6.87
C PRO A 252 34.03 -35.96 -8.22
N PHE A 253 35.18 -35.95 -8.83
CA PHE A 253 35.51 -36.81 -9.96
C PHE A 253 35.51 -38.27 -9.51
#